data_c21f1310b31f35ebcffd18ad53bea630
#
_entry.id   c21f1310b31f35ebcffd18ad53bea630
#
_cell.length_a   1.000
_cell.length_b   1.000
_cell.length_c   1.000
_cell.angle_alpha   90.00
_cell.angle_beta   90.00
_cell.angle_gamma   90.00
#
_symmetry.space_group_name_H-M   'P 1'
#
loop_
_entity.id
_entity.type
_entity.pdbx_description
1 polymer ?
#
loop_
_entity_poly.entity_id
_entity_poly.type
_entity_poly.pdbx_seq_one_letter_code
_entity_poly.pdbx_strand_id
1 'polypeptide(L)'
;NVVVVDGETFNTVTIEASGEGIYEYGLFDSQGGVYLNFQSNNILNNVYPGIYTLAVRDIKNNCGIVEQLISVIGFPQYFTPNNDGYHDTWQVLGVSIQFQPQTKIKIFNRYGKLLKELSPIGAGWDGTFNGKVLPNDDYWFSAKLQDGREFISHFTLKR
;
A
#
# COMPACT_ATOMS: atom_id res chain seq x y z
N ASN A 1 9.77 9.40 15.42
CA ASN A 1 10.22 9.04 14.07
C ASN A 1 9.59 7.70 13.65
N VAL A 2 9.19 7.59 12.40
CA VAL A 2 8.61 6.37 11.83
C VAL A 2 9.40 6.00 10.58
N VAL A 3 9.85 4.75 10.52
CA VAL A 3 10.57 4.19 9.36
C VAL A 3 9.72 3.05 8.79
N VAL A 4 9.36 3.15 7.52
CA VAL A 4 8.61 2.13 6.79
C VAL A 4 9.54 1.47 5.77
N VAL A 5 9.66 0.15 5.86
CA VAL A 5 10.32 -0.68 4.85
C VAL A 5 9.22 -1.39 4.08
N ASP A 6 8.96 -0.94 2.86
CA ASP A 6 7.83 -1.34 2.04
C ASP A 6 8.23 -1.71 0.59
N GLY A 7 7.23 -2.01 -0.24
CA GLY A 7 7.41 -2.48 -1.62
C GLY A 7 7.23 -3.99 -1.77
N GLU A 8 7.04 -4.69 -0.67
CA GLU A 8 6.84 -6.14 -0.62
C GLU A 8 5.38 -6.49 -0.26
N THR A 9 5.07 -7.78 -0.23
CA THR A 9 3.74 -8.24 0.22
C THR A 9 3.57 -8.04 1.73
N PHE A 10 4.65 -8.25 2.49
CA PHE A 10 4.70 -8.04 3.94
C PHE A 10 5.80 -7.05 4.27
N ASN A 11 5.43 -6.01 4.97
CA ASN A 11 6.28 -4.87 5.21
C ASN A 11 6.49 -4.67 6.71
N THR A 12 7.46 -3.83 7.04
CA THR A 12 7.82 -3.54 8.44
C THR A 12 7.69 -2.05 8.70
N VAL A 13 7.06 -1.71 9.82
CA VAL A 13 6.99 -0.34 10.34
C VAL A 13 7.72 -0.30 11.66
N THR A 14 8.76 0.51 11.75
CA THR A 14 9.56 0.72 12.97
C THR A 14 9.27 2.12 13.51
N ILE A 15 8.95 2.20 14.79
CA ILE A 15 8.60 3.45 15.47
C ILE A 15 9.67 3.77 16.51
N GLU A 16 10.18 4.99 16.49
CA GLU A 16 11.10 5.52 17.50
C GLU A 16 10.37 6.61 18.29
N ALA A 17 9.84 6.23 19.46
CA ALA A 17 9.31 7.18 20.42
C ALA A 17 10.46 7.84 21.18
N SER A 18 10.32 9.10 21.55
CA SER A 18 11.31 9.86 22.31
C SER A 18 10.68 10.35 23.62
N GLY A 19 11.51 10.42 24.68
CA GLY A 19 11.09 10.81 26.02
C GLY A 19 11.08 9.64 27.01
N GLU A 20 10.93 9.97 28.28
CA GLU A 20 10.79 8.97 29.34
C GLU A 20 9.34 8.48 29.40
N GLY A 21 9.09 7.23 29.01
CA GLY A 21 7.77 6.64 28.99
C GLY A 21 7.79 5.13 28.83
N ILE A 22 6.61 4.52 28.90
CA ILE A 22 6.38 3.13 28.48
C ILE A 22 5.34 3.20 27.37
N TYR A 23 5.79 2.93 26.15
CA TYR A 23 5.00 3.17 24.96
C TYR A 23 4.37 1.88 24.44
N GLU A 24 3.17 2.01 23.92
CA GLU A 24 2.48 1.00 23.12
C GLU A 24 2.08 1.57 21.77
N TYR A 25 2.10 0.72 20.76
CA TYR A 25 1.92 1.06 19.35
C TYR A 25 0.80 0.24 18.74
N GLY A 26 -0.13 0.90 18.07
CA GLY A 26 -1.25 0.27 17.38
C GLY A 26 -1.40 0.80 15.95
N LEU A 27 -1.97 0.00 15.06
CA LEU A 27 -2.35 0.42 13.71
C LEU A 27 -3.85 0.31 13.51
N PHE A 28 -4.41 1.32 12.87
CA PHE A 28 -5.81 1.39 12.49
C PHE A 28 -5.92 1.59 10.98
N ASP A 29 -6.90 0.97 10.36
CA ASP A 29 -7.18 1.15 8.94
C ASP A 29 -7.82 2.51 8.66
N SER A 30 -8.04 2.82 7.39
CA SER A 30 -8.62 4.09 6.94
C SER A 30 -10.08 4.31 7.38
N GLN A 31 -10.75 3.28 7.90
CA GLN A 31 -12.12 3.35 8.43
C GLN A 31 -12.13 3.43 9.97
N GLY A 32 -10.95 3.45 10.59
CA GLY A 32 -10.80 3.44 12.05
C GLY A 32 -10.91 2.04 12.67
N GLY A 33 -10.96 0.99 11.85
CA GLY A 33 -10.91 -0.39 12.30
C GLY A 33 -9.52 -0.76 12.82
N VAL A 34 -9.47 -1.62 13.86
CA VAL A 34 -8.19 -2.09 14.41
C VAL A 34 -7.53 -3.04 13.44
N TYR A 35 -6.38 -2.65 12.89
CA TYR A 35 -5.52 -3.51 12.07
C TYR A 35 -4.53 -4.30 12.96
N LEU A 36 -3.83 -3.62 13.85
CA LEU A 36 -3.01 -4.21 14.90
C LEU A 36 -3.36 -3.58 16.25
N ASN A 37 -3.67 -4.42 17.24
CA ASN A 37 -3.90 -3.96 18.61
C ASN A 37 -2.62 -3.32 19.19
N PHE A 38 -2.79 -2.49 20.20
CA PHE A 38 -1.68 -1.92 20.94
C PHE A 38 -0.75 -3.01 21.49
N GLN A 39 0.54 -2.84 21.24
CA GLN A 39 1.61 -3.73 21.69
C GLN A 39 2.83 -2.91 22.10
N SER A 40 3.67 -3.48 22.98
CA SER A 40 4.89 -2.83 23.45
C SER A 40 6.06 -2.90 22.45
N ASN A 41 6.01 -3.84 21.47
CA ASN A 41 7.02 -3.93 20.44
C ASN A 41 6.86 -2.76 19.47
N ASN A 42 7.93 -2.01 19.29
CA ASN A 42 7.99 -0.86 18.39
C ASN A 42 8.27 -1.24 16.92
N ILE A 43 8.42 -2.53 16.63
CA ILE A 43 8.57 -3.06 15.28
C ILE A 43 7.30 -3.82 14.93
N LEU A 44 6.54 -3.28 13.97
CA LEU A 44 5.32 -3.89 13.47
C LEU A 44 5.65 -4.64 12.19
N ASN A 45 5.62 -5.96 12.26
CA ASN A 45 5.94 -6.84 11.14
C ASN A 45 4.66 -7.28 10.40
N ASN A 46 4.84 -7.78 9.19
CA ASN A 46 3.75 -8.32 8.36
C ASN A 46 2.63 -7.32 8.08
N VAL A 47 2.98 -6.05 7.94
CA VAL A 47 2.01 -5.01 7.60
C VAL A 47 1.71 -5.09 6.10
N TYR A 48 0.43 -5.29 5.76
CA TYR A 48 -0.01 -5.23 4.37
C TYR A 48 0.10 -3.82 3.81
N PRO A 49 0.30 -3.69 2.48
CA PRO A 49 0.27 -2.40 1.83
C PRO A 49 -1.05 -1.66 2.04
N GLY A 50 -0.97 -0.38 2.31
CA GLY A 50 -2.15 0.46 2.55
C GLY A 50 -1.81 1.76 3.27
N ILE A 51 -2.84 2.48 3.64
CA ILE A 51 -2.72 3.71 4.44
C ILE A 51 -3.33 3.43 5.80
N TYR A 52 -2.58 3.75 6.85
CA TYR A 52 -2.94 3.46 8.23
C TYR A 52 -2.78 4.69 9.12
N THR A 53 -3.54 4.72 10.20
CA THR A 53 -3.30 5.58 11.34
C THR A 53 -2.46 4.80 12.35
N LEU A 54 -1.21 5.22 12.53
CA LEU A 54 -0.36 4.77 13.62
C LEU A 54 -0.74 5.53 14.88
N ALA A 55 -1.06 4.82 15.94
CA ALA A 55 -1.35 5.39 17.25
C ALA A 55 -0.27 4.96 18.26
N VAL A 56 0.24 5.91 19.01
CA VAL A 56 1.23 5.71 20.06
C VAL A 56 0.67 6.25 21.37
N ARG A 57 0.68 5.44 22.42
CA ARG A 57 0.27 5.87 23.76
C ARG A 57 1.36 5.59 24.79
N ASP A 58 1.47 6.50 25.75
CA ASP A 58 2.35 6.33 26.91
C ASP A 58 1.51 5.83 28.10
N ILE A 59 1.71 4.58 28.50
CA ILE A 59 0.96 3.96 29.61
C ILE A 59 1.57 4.30 30.99
N LYS A 60 2.82 4.79 31.04
CA LYS A 60 3.45 5.22 32.29
C LYS A 60 2.91 6.57 32.76
N ASN A 61 2.85 7.54 31.84
CA ASN A 61 2.51 8.92 32.19
C ASN A 61 1.05 9.28 31.87
N ASN A 62 0.33 8.39 31.18
CA ASN A 62 -1.07 8.57 30.76
C ASN A 62 -1.31 9.89 30.02
N CYS A 63 -0.37 10.27 29.13
CA CYS A 63 -0.36 11.56 28.42
C CYS A 63 -1.27 11.59 27.18
N GLY A 64 -2.13 10.58 27.00
CA GLY A 64 -3.02 10.47 25.83
C GLY A 64 -2.42 9.64 24.69
N ILE A 65 -3.01 9.81 23.51
CA ILE A 65 -2.63 9.08 22.28
C ILE A 65 -2.16 10.11 21.27
N VAL A 66 -1.04 9.83 20.61
CA VAL A 66 -0.55 10.58 19.45
C VAL A 66 -0.80 9.74 18.22
N GLU A 67 -1.41 10.32 17.20
CA GLU A 67 -1.75 9.66 15.95
C GLU A 67 -1.00 10.28 14.78
N GLN A 68 -0.58 9.44 13.85
CA GLN A 68 0.07 9.83 12.62
C GLN A 68 -0.39 8.94 11.46
N LEU A 69 -0.77 9.55 10.34
CA LEU A 69 -0.99 8.80 9.11
C LEU A 69 0.34 8.31 8.56
N ILE A 70 0.36 7.04 8.15
CA ILE A 70 1.50 6.40 7.48
C ILE A 70 1.03 5.71 6.21
N SER A 71 1.94 5.60 5.26
CA SER A 71 1.75 4.87 4.01
C SER A 71 2.71 3.70 3.95
N VAL A 72 2.19 2.54 3.58
CA VAL A 72 2.94 1.32 3.29
C VAL A 72 2.68 0.96 1.83
N ILE A 73 3.69 1.16 0.97
CA ILE A 73 3.57 0.93 -0.46
C ILE A 73 3.63 -0.56 -0.77
N GLY A 74 2.82 -1.00 -1.72
CA GLY A 74 2.90 -2.36 -2.24
C GLY A 74 2.10 -2.57 -3.51
N PHE A 75 2.28 -3.75 -4.07
CA PHE A 75 1.81 -4.12 -5.40
C PHE A 75 1.05 -5.43 -5.32
N PRO A 76 -0.28 -5.45 -5.63
CA PRO A 76 -1.03 -6.69 -5.66
C PRO A 76 -0.44 -7.69 -6.67
N GLN A 77 -0.32 -8.95 -6.27
CA GLN A 77 0.23 -10.00 -7.12
C GLN A 77 -0.77 -10.53 -8.15
N TYR A 78 -2.05 -10.27 -7.95
CA TYR A 78 -3.13 -10.65 -8.86
C TYR A 78 -4.35 -9.73 -8.71
N PHE A 79 -5.23 -9.79 -9.69
CA PHE A 79 -6.58 -9.24 -9.59
C PHE A 79 -7.56 -10.07 -10.43
N THR A 80 -8.85 -9.95 -10.09
CA THR A 80 -9.92 -10.80 -10.63
C THR A 80 -11.10 -9.94 -11.08
N PRO A 81 -11.05 -9.33 -12.27
CA PRO A 81 -12.08 -8.41 -12.75
C PRO A 81 -13.36 -9.16 -13.16
N ASN A 82 -14.13 -9.61 -12.18
CA ASN A 82 -15.38 -10.35 -12.32
C ASN A 82 -16.61 -9.56 -11.84
N ASN A 83 -16.41 -8.30 -11.41
CA ASN A 83 -17.44 -7.39 -10.92
C ASN A 83 -18.13 -7.85 -9.62
N ASP A 84 -17.43 -8.58 -8.77
CA ASP A 84 -17.92 -8.99 -7.45
C ASP A 84 -17.61 -7.97 -6.33
N GLY A 85 -16.88 -6.91 -6.66
CA GLY A 85 -16.45 -5.86 -5.73
C GLY A 85 -15.14 -6.13 -5.03
N TYR A 86 -14.48 -7.27 -5.30
CA TYR A 86 -13.21 -7.64 -4.69
C TYR A 86 -12.13 -7.86 -5.77
N HIS A 87 -11.00 -7.16 -5.64
CA HIS A 87 -9.88 -7.28 -6.58
C HIS A 87 -10.26 -7.10 -8.07
N ASP A 88 -11.30 -6.31 -8.35
CA ASP A 88 -11.77 -6.06 -9.71
C ASP A 88 -10.83 -5.19 -10.54
N THR A 89 -9.94 -4.45 -9.88
CA THR A 89 -8.94 -3.63 -10.52
C THR A 89 -7.56 -3.83 -9.89
N TRP A 90 -6.53 -3.59 -10.68
CA TRP A 90 -5.16 -3.55 -10.19
C TRP A 90 -4.70 -2.11 -9.99
N GLN A 91 -4.17 -1.79 -8.82
CA GLN A 91 -3.63 -0.49 -8.45
C GLN A 91 -2.47 -0.64 -7.47
N VAL A 92 -1.54 0.30 -7.48
CA VAL A 92 -0.53 0.44 -6.43
C VAL A 92 -1.21 0.82 -5.13
N LEU A 93 -0.88 0.14 -4.05
CA LEU A 93 -1.42 0.37 -2.71
C LEU A 93 -0.52 1.32 -1.93
N GLY A 94 -1.11 2.06 -0.99
CA GLY A 94 -0.40 3.03 -0.16
C GLY A 94 -0.21 4.40 -0.82
N VAL A 95 -0.60 4.59 -2.07
CA VAL A 95 -0.57 5.89 -2.76
C VAL A 95 -1.88 6.64 -2.56
N SER A 96 -1.80 7.96 -2.41
CA SER A 96 -2.97 8.84 -2.23
C SER A 96 -2.61 10.29 -2.57
N ILE A 97 -3.57 11.19 -2.42
CA ILE A 97 -3.30 12.64 -2.54
C ILE A 97 -2.23 13.11 -1.53
N GLN A 98 -2.17 12.50 -0.34
CA GLN A 98 -1.19 12.84 0.70
C GLN A 98 0.13 12.11 0.55
N PHE A 99 0.10 10.90 -0.01
CA PHE A 99 1.27 10.03 -0.13
C PHE A 99 1.55 9.68 -1.59
N GLN A 100 2.68 10.13 -2.11
CA GLN A 100 3.16 9.82 -3.45
C GLN A 100 2.20 10.19 -4.60
N PRO A 101 1.52 11.36 -4.57
CA PRO A 101 0.46 11.69 -5.55
C PRO A 101 0.95 11.82 -6.99
N GLN A 102 2.25 11.97 -7.21
CA GLN A 102 2.87 12.09 -8.53
C GLN A 102 3.51 10.78 -9.02
N THR A 103 3.17 9.65 -8.40
CA THR A 103 3.62 8.33 -8.83
C THR A 103 3.19 8.06 -10.27
N LYS A 104 4.13 7.61 -11.09
CA LYS A 104 3.87 7.23 -12.49
C LYS A 104 3.79 5.72 -12.59
N ILE A 105 2.64 5.22 -13.03
CA ILE A 105 2.36 3.79 -13.11
C ILE A 105 2.05 3.43 -14.57
N LYS A 106 2.76 2.43 -15.08
CA LYS A 106 2.59 1.93 -16.45
C LYS A 106 2.39 0.42 -16.42
N ILE A 107 1.48 -0.08 -17.24
CA ILE A 107 1.18 -1.49 -17.40
C ILE A 107 1.52 -1.95 -18.79
N PHE A 108 2.17 -3.11 -18.90
CA PHE A 108 2.65 -3.70 -20.13
C PHE A 108 2.19 -5.16 -20.27
N ASN A 109 2.06 -5.62 -21.50
CA ASN A 109 1.94 -7.05 -21.77
C ASN A 109 3.32 -7.75 -21.70
N ARG A 110 3.32 -9.09 -21.85
CA ARG A 110 4.54 -9.92 -21.87
C ARG A 110 5.56 -9.55 -22.95
N TYR A 111 5.14 -8.83 -23.98
CA TYR A 111 6.00 -8.38 -25.09
C TYR A 111 6.54 -6.97 -24.89
N GLY A 112 6.29 -6.35 -23.73
CA GLY A 112 6.72 -4.99 -23.43
C GLY A 112 5.88 -3.88 -24.07
N LYS A 113 4.71 -4.22 -24.64
CA LYS A 113 3.79 -3.23 -25.17
C LYS A 113 3.06 -2.52 -24.05
N LEU A 114 3.11 -1.19 -24.03
CA LEU A 114 2.36 -0.36 -23.09
C LEU A 114 0.86 -0.52 -23.34
N LEU A 115 0.13 -0.92 -22.30
CA LEU A 115 -1.31 -1.10 -22.32
C LEU A 115 -2.05 0.05 -21.64
N LYS A 116 -1.53 0.56 -20.53
CA LYS A 116 -2.20 1.59 -19.72
C LYS A 116 -1.18 2.39 -18.92
N GLU A 117 -1.44 3.69 -18.81
CA GLU A 117 -0.88 4.54 -17.76
C GLU A 117 -1.96 4.79 -16.71
N LEU A 118 -1.64 4.56 -15.43
CA LEU A 118 -2.59 4.71 -14.35
C LEU A 118 -2.34 6.00 -13.56
N SER A 119 -3.43 6.65 -13.17
CA SER A 119 -3.37 7.66 -12.12
C SER A 119 -3.18 6.98 -10.76
N PRO A 120 -2.24 7.44 -9.91
CA PRO A 120 -2.02 6.84 -8.59
C PRO A 120 -3.22 6.95 -7.66
N ILE A 121 -4.10 7.92 -7.89
CA ILE A 121 -5.32 8.16 -7.11
C ILE A 121 -6.60 7.68 -7.82
N GLY A 122 -6.46 7.02 -8.97
CA GLY A 122 -7.58 6.47 -9.75
C GLY A 122 -8.01 5.08 -9.28
N ALA A 123 -9.05 4.57 -9.93
CA ALA A 123 -9.63 3.26 -9.62
C ALA A 123 -8.73 2.06 -9.98
N GLY A 124 -7.66 2.28 -10.74
CA GLY A 124 -6.78 1.21 -11.23
C GLY A 124 -7.16 0.69 -12.61
N TRP A 125 -6.51 -0.41 -12.99
CA TRP A 125 -6.71 -1.05 -14.30
C TRP A 125 -7.68 -2.23 -14.20
N ASP A 126 -8.66 -2.25 -15.07
CA ASP A 126 -9.73 -3.24 -15.12
C ASP A 126 -9.42 -4.45 -16.03
N GLY A 127 -8.23 -4.54 -16.61
CA GLY A 127 -7.83 -5.62 -17.50
C GLY A 127 -8.35 -5.46 -18.94
N THR A 128 -8.67 -4.24 -19.36
CA THR A 128 -9.05 -3.94 -20.75
C THR A 128 -8.00 -3.14 -21.49
N PHE A 129 -7.99 -3.25 -22.81
CA PHE A 129 -7.19 -2.44 -23.70
C PHE A 129 -8.01 -2.07 -24.95
N ASN A 130 -8.14 -0.75 -25.22
CA ASN A 130 -8.98 -0.22 -26.31
C ASN A 130 -10.42 -0.80 -26.29
N GLY A 131 -11.03 -0.91 -25.09
CA GLY A 131 -12.38 -1.42 -24.90
C GLY A 131 -12.50 -2.95 -25.04
N LYS A 132 -11.41 -3.67 -25.25
CA LYS A 132 -11.39 -5.13 -25.35
C LYS A 132 -10.86 -5.75 -24.06
N VAL A 133 -11.54 -6.77 -23.59
CA VAL A 133 -11.13 -7.60 -22.45
C VAL A 133 -9.88 -8.37 -22.83
N LEU A 134 -8.84 -8.26 -22.00
CA LEU A 134 -7.59 -9.01 -22.19
C LEU A 134 -7.66 -10.39 -21.55
N PRO A 135 -6.88 -11.37 -22.05
CA PRO A 135 -6.89 -12.74 -21.55
C PRO A 135 -6.29 -12.85 -20.15
N ASN A 136 -6.59 -13.98 -19.48
CA ASN A 136 -5.86 -14.41 -18.29
C ASN A 136 -4.39 -14.61 -18.65
N ASP A 137 -3.53 -13.84 -18.06
CA ASP A 137 -2.08 -13.88 -18.30
C ASP A 137 -1.36 -13.10 -17.20
N ASP A 138 -0.03 -13.15 -17.21
CA ASP A 138 0.80 -12.26 -16.45
C ASP A 138 1.04 -10.95 -17.22
N TYR A 139 0.92 -9.85 -16.49
CA TYR A 139 1.17 -8.50 -16.96
C TYR A 139 2.26 -7.86 -16.14
N TRP A 140 2.98 -6.92 -16.72
CA TRP A 140 4.09 -6.23 -16.08
C TRP A 140 3.70 -4.82 -15.73
N PHE A 141 4.29 -4.30 -14.67
CA PHE A 141 4.17 -2.90 -14.31
C PHE A 141 5.52 -2.24 -14.06
N SER A 142 5.55 -0.94 -14.26
CA SER A 142 6.60 -0.04 -13.81
C SER A 142 5.94 1.03 -12.95
N ALA A 143 6.37 1.17 -11.71
CA ALA A 143 5.92 2.20 -10.79
C ALA A 143 7.10 3.06 -10.36
N LYS A 144 7.09 4.34 -10.75
CA LYS A 144 8.07 5.32 -10.30
C LYS A 144 7.41 6.23 -9.28
N LEU A 145 7.82 6.08 -8.02
CA LEU A 145 7.31 6.87 -6.92
C LEU A 145 7.82 8.31 -6.98
N GLN A 146 7.12 9.21 -6.32
CA GLN A 146 7.51 10.61 -6.23
C GLN A 146 8.85 10.79 -5.50
N ASP A 147 9.17 9.93 -4.54
CA ASP A 147 10.44 9.93 -3.80
C ASP A 147 11.64 9.38 -4.58
N GLY A 148 11.41 8.94 -5.84
CA GLY A 148 12.43 8.45 -6.75
C GLY A 148 12.62 6.94 -6.77
N ARG A 149 11.99 6.18 -5.87
CA ARG A 149 12.04 4.71 -5.92
C ARG A 149 11.31 4.20 -7.17
N GLU A 150 11.87 3.18 -7.80
CA GLU A 150 11.29 2.53 -8.97
C GLU A 150 11.10 1.04 -8.70
N PHE A 151 9.93 0.55 -9.08
CA PHE A 151 9.57 -0.86 -8.97
C PHE A 151 9.13 -1.38 -10.33
N ILE A 152 9.67 -2.52 -10.73
CA ILE A 152 9.28 -3.23 -11.95
C ILE A 152 9.05 -4.68 -11.56
N SER A 153 7.85 -5.18 -11.77
CA SER A 153 7.48 -6.56 -11.49
C SER A 153 6.27 -6.96 -12.34
N HIS A 154 5.69 -8.11 -12.03
CA HIS A 154 4.52 -8.62 -12.72
C HIS A 154 3.39 -8.94 -11.74
N PHE A 155 2.20 -9.08 -12.28
CA PHE A 155 1.00 -9.52 -11.58
C PHE A 155 0.13 -10.34 -12.54
N THR A 156 -0.75 -11.16 -11.99
CA THR A 156 -1.60 -12.05 -12.76
C THR A 156 -3.03 -11.51 -12.86
N LEU A 157 -3.58 -11.49 -14.07
CA LEU A 157 -5.00 -11.29 -14.32
C LEU A 157 -5.68 -12.66 -14.38
N LYS A 158 -6.70 -12.87 -13.55
CA LYS A 158 -7.53 -14.09 -13.53
C LYS A 158 -9.00 -13.71 -13.67
N ARG A 159 -9.74 -14.45 -14.47
CA ARG A 159 -11.21 -14.37 -14.60
C ARG A 159 -11.84 -15.70 -14.36
#